data_b0de572fa30e0ff21046c14f990c1d8e
#
_entry.id   b0de572fa30e0ff21046c14f990c1d8e
#
_cell.length_a   1.000
_cell.length_b   1.000
_cell.length_c   1.000
_cell.angle_alpha   90.00
_cell.angle_beta   90.00
_cell.angle_gamma   90.00
#
_symmetry.space_group_name_H-M   'P 1'
#
loop_
_entity.id
_entity.type
_entity.pdbx_description
1 polymer ?
#
loop_
_entity_poly.entity_id
_entity_poly.type
_entity_poly.pdbx_seq_one_letter_code
_entity_poly.pdbx_strand_id
1 'polypeptide(L)'
;MADKNMILSADAEEKLLKPIDEYVGKIQAQIDELRVDGSDKVRSLKNHIAIAKEDKNLSKEEKDSIIAKDKAALDKAKAVEAANKDKVAKLIADAEGYLKEHYDSEYYSKVVASCETEKAAENESYERVKATLKTEHEQTLAKLSDPEEIKDEKYVYKNKLFDAQMTHESRLQEIKDRKHDAFSHKYHLIDLLRMSKYTFMQSRAQKFENYKYTFNTTQFLYKNGLYIVIVLIFIALCIITPIVKNTQLLTVTNILNILQQASPRMFLALGVAGLILLTGTDLSIGRMVGMGMVTATIIMHNGANTGGVFGHIFDFSSMPVVGKALFALVACIILTTVFSSIAGFFMAKYKMHPFISTMANMLIIFGLVTYATKGVSFGAIDSAIPNMFIPTLGSFPTIIIWAVVAIVVVWFIWNKTTFGKNLYAVGGNPEAAAV
;
A
#
# COMPACT_ATOMS: atom_id res chain seq x y z
N MET A 1 -39.14 -7.47 24.45
CA MET A 1 -39.07 -7.10 23.05
C MET A 1 -39.00 -5.58 23.03
N ALA A 2 -37.79 -5.02 22.90
CA ALA A 2 -37.61 -3.56 22.83
C ALA A 2 -38.16 -3.07 21.48
N ASP A 3 -38.94 -1.97 21.55
CA ASP A 3 -39.51 -1.29 20.38
C ASP A 3 -38.43 -1.04 19.31
N LYS A 4 -38.45 -1.81 18.24
CA LYS A 4 -37.50 -1.74 17.11
C LYS A 4 -37.63 -0.45 16.26
N ASN A 5 -38.58 0.43 16.59
CA ASN A 5 -38.92 1.61 15.78
C ASN A 5 -38.73 2.96 16.50
N MET A 6 -37.94 3.00 17.57
CA MET A 6 -37.77 4.25 18.33
C MET A 6 -36.45 4.91 17.91
N ILE A 7 -36.57 6.09 17.29
CA ILE A 7 -35.44 6.98 17.04
C ILE A 7 -34.95 7.50 18.39
N LEU A 8 -33.67 7.24 18.73
CA LEU A 8 -33.08 7.74 19.96
C LEU A 8 -32.80 9.25 19.83
N SER A 9 -33.25 10.02 20.83
CA SER A 9 -32.81 11.42 20.95
C SER A 9 -31.41 11.51 21.57
N ALA A 10 -30.71 12.63 21.30
CA ALA A 10 -29.37 12.89 21.87
C ALA A 10 -29.37 12.79 23.41
N ASP A 11 -30.41 13.32 24.09
CA ASP A 11 -30.55 13.22 25.55
C ASP A 11 -30.70 11.76 26.04
N ALA A 12 -31.36 10.92 25.26
CA ALA A 12 -31.52 9.50 25.59
C ALA A 12 -30.20 8.72 25.38
N GLU A 13 -29.42 9.09 24.39
CA GLU A 13 -28.09 8.54 24.17
C GLU A 13 -27.13 8.91 25.31
N GLU A 14 -27.10 10.19 25.71
CA GLU A 14 -26.26 10.66 26.80
C GLU A 14 -26.60 9.95 28.11
N LYS A 15 -27.89 9.76 28.43
CA LYS A 15 -28.33 9.02 29.62
C LYS A 15 -27.88 7.56 29.64
N LEU A 16 -27.73 6.92 28.47
CA LEU A 16 -27.22 5.55 28.36
C LEU A 16 -25.72 5.51 28.47
N LEU A 17 -25.02 6.51 27.93
CA LEU A 17 -23.57 6.55 27.84
C LEU A 17 -22.91 6.97 29.16
N LYS A 18 -23.47 7.96 29.85
CA LYS A 18 -22.92 8.55 31.08
C LYS A 18 -22.57 7.54 32.19
N PRO A 19 -23.42 6.55 32.52
CA PRO A 19 -23.08 5.54 33.53
C PRO A 19 -21.88 4.67 33.12
N ILE A 20 -21.75 4.44 31.81
CA ILE A 20 -20.66 3.62 31.26
C ILE A 20 -19.33 4.38 31.36
N ASP A 21 -19.33 5.65 30.98
CA ASP A 21 -18.16 6.52 31.07
C ASP A 21 -17.71 6.72 32.53
N GLU A 22 -18.66 6.91 33.45
CA GLU A 22 -18.36 7.02 34.88
C GLU A 22 -17.74 5.73 35.45
N TYR A 23 -18.26 4.57 35.04
CA TYR A 23 -17.71 3.27 35.50
C TYR A 23 -16.29 3.07 34.97
N VAL A 24 -16.07 3.27 33.66
CA VAL A 24 -14.75 3.11 33.04
C VAL A 24 -13.77 4.13 33.62
N GLY A 25 -14.20 5.37 33.85
CA GLY A 25 -13.37 6.41 34.47
C GLY A 25 -12.91 6.05 35.88
N LYS A 26 -13.77 5.43 36.70
CA LYS A 26 -13.38 4.92 38.04
C LYS A 26 -12.34 3.81 37.95
N ILE A 27 -12.51 2.86 37.03
CA ILE A 27 -11.54 1.76 36.85
C ILE A 27 -10.23 2.31 36.28
N GLN A 28 -10.29 3.28 35.35
CA GLN A 28 -9.11 3.94 34.84
C GLN A 28 -8.29 4.62 35.95
N ALA A 29 -8.94 5.37 36.85
CA ALA A 29 -8.26 6.01 37.98
C ALA A 29 -7.51 4.98 38.85
N GLN A 30 -8.13 3.82 39.14
CA GLN A 30 -7.46 2.72 39.86
C GLN A 30 -6.27 2.14 39.10
N ILE A 31 -6.40 1.99 37.78
CA ILE A 31 -5.30 1.51 36.95
C ILE A 31 -4.17 2.52 36.91
N ASP A 32 -4.47 3.81 36.83
CA ASP A 32 -3.45 4.87 36.79
C ASP A 32 -2.68 4.95 38.11
N GLU A 33 -3.34 4.84 39.26
CA GLU A 33 -2.66 4.74 40.55
C GLU A 33 -1.64 3.56 40.61
N LEU A 34 -2.02 2.39 40.05
CA LEU A 34 -1.13 1.24 40.00
C LEU A 34 0.01 1.40 38.97
N ARG A 35 -0.13 2.29 38.01
CA ARG A 35 0.85 2.55 36.95
C ARG A 35 1.87 3.62 37.31
N VAL A 36 1.55 4.60 38.12
CA VAL A 36 2.41 5.75 38.46
C VAL A 36 3.82 5.30 38.84
N ASP A 37 3.95 4.41 39.83
CA ASP A 37 5.25 3.94 40.30
C ASP A 37 5.79 2.73 39.52
N GLY A 38 4.98 2.13 38.63
CA GLY A 38 5.31 0.99 37.78
C GLY A 38 5.61 1.40 36.33
N SER A 39 4.67 1.14 35.45
CA SER A 39 4.86 1.26 33.97
C SER A 39 5.18 2.69 33.52
N ASP A 40 4.61 3.71 34.15
CA ASP A 40 4.83 5.11 33.76
C ASP A 40 6.22 5.57 34.17
N LYS A 41 6.66 5.19 35.36
CA LYS A 41 8.02 5.43 35.83
C LYS A 41 9.06 4.67 34.99
N VAL A 42 8.75 3.42 34.61
CA VAL A 42 9.58 2.63 33.67
C VAL A 42 9.72 3.36 32.33
N ARG A 43 8.62 3.88 31.79
CA ARG A 43 8.63 4.63 30.52
C ARG A 43 9.42 5.94 30.63
N SER A 44 9.19 6.71 31.67
CA SER A 44 9.89 7.97 31.93
C SER A 44 11.41 7.74 32.08
N LEU A 45 11.83 6.77 32.88
CA LEU A 45 13.24 6.45 33.08
C LEU A 45 13.92 5.94 31.80
N LYS A 46 13.24 5.13 31.00
CA LYS A 46 13.77 4.71 29.69
C LYS A 46 13.99 5.87 28.76
N ASN A 47 13.05 6.82 28.71
CA ASN A 47 13.18 8.02 27.90
C ASN A 47 14.33 8.91 28.42
N HIS A 48 14.46 9.07 29.73
CA HIS A 48 15.54 9.86 30.32
C HIS A 48 16.92 9.24 30.03
N ILE A 49 17.05 7.92 30.11
CA ILE A 49 18.28 7.20 29.72
C ILE A 49 18.57 7.39 28.22
N ALA A 50 17.56 7.39 27.35
CA ALA A 50 17.76 7.58 25.92
C ALA A 50 18.24 9.02 25.63
N ILE A 51 17.60 10.03 26.24
CA ILE A 51 17.99 11.45 26.12
C ILE A 51 19.42 11.65 26.63
N ALA A 52 19.77 11.13 27.82
CA ALA A 52 21.11 11.26 28.37
C ALA A 52 22.20 10.64 27.50
N LYS A 53 21.90 9.55 26.76
CA LYS A 53 22.86 8.96 25.81
C LYS A 53 23.13 9.85 24.60
N GLU A 54 22.10 10.52 24.10
CA GLU A 54 22.17 11.35 22.88
C GLU A 54 22.61 12.78 23.15
N ASP A 55 22.56 13.26 24.41
CA ASP A 55 22.94 14.61 24.77
C ASP A 55 24.44 14.85 24.53
N LYS A 56 24.75 15.77 23.62
CA LYS A 56 26.12 16.13 23.25
C LYS A 56 26.81 17.06 24.23
N ASN A 57 26.07 17.65 25.15
CA ASN A 57 26.60 18.62 26.13
C ASN A 57 27.12 17.94 27.42
N LEU A 58 26.79 16.67 27.64
CA LEU A 58 27.24 15.92 28.79
C LEU A 58 28.56 15.19 28.52
N SER A 59 29.48 15.24 29.46
CA SER A 59 30.70 14.42 29.45
C SER A 59 30.35 12.92 29.58
N LYS A 60 31.31 12.07 29.23
CA LYS A 60 31.11 10.60 29.31
C LYS A 60 30.86 10.16 30.77
N GLU A 61 31.57 10.73 31.72
CA GLU A 61 31.43 10.40 33.15
C GLU A 61 30.06 10.80 33.71
N GLU A 62 29.57 12.00 33.34
CA GLU A 62 28.22 12.45 33.70
C GLU A 62 27.14 11.58 33.12
N LYS A 63 27.26 11.19 31.83
CA LYS A 63 26.34 10.25 31.20
C LYS A 63 26.29 8.90 31.92
N ASP A 64 27.45 8.33 32.19
CA ASP A 64 27.56 7.05 32.87
C ASP A 64 26.95 7.08 34.29
N SER A 65 27.15 8.20 35.02
CA SER A 65 26.57 8.43 36.34
C SER A 65 25.04 8.52 36.30
N ILE A 66 24.48 9.33 35.39
CA ILE A 66 23.03 9.47 35.18
C ILE A 66 22.41 8.12 34.79
N ILE A 67 23.02 7.42 33.82
CA ILE A 67 22.53 6.14 33.34
C ILE A 67 22.57 5.07 34.44
N ALA A 68 23.60 5.07 35.28
CA ALA A 68 23.70 4.10 36.38
C ALA A 68 22.61 4.35 37.42
N LYS A 69 22.38 5.61 37.81
CA LYS A 69 21.31 5.98 38.76
C LYS A 69 19.93 5.63 38.21
N ASP A 70 19.68 5.96 36.95
CA ASP A 70 18.38 5.71 36.31
C ASP A 70 18.14 4.20 36.08
N LYS A 71 19.18 3.41 35.81
CA LYS A 71 19.06 1.96 35.71
C LYS A 71 18.66 1.33 37.04
N ALA A 72 19.28 1.79 38.15
CA ALA A 72 18.91 1.28 39.49
C ALA A 72 17.44 1.63 39.85
N ALA A 73 16.99 2.84 39.49
CA ALA A 73 15.59 3.25 39.65
C ALA A 73 14.66 2.45 38.73
N LEU A 74 15.10 2.20 37.50
CA LEU A 74 14.34 1.43 36.48
C LEU A 74 14.10 -0.01 36.94
N ASP A 75 15.08 -0.65 37.56
CA ASP A 75 14.92 -2.03 38.03
C ASP A 75 13.94 -2.11 39.21
N LYS A 76 13.92 -1.12 40.11
CA LYS A 76 12.89 -0.99 41.15
C LYS A 76 11.49 -0.76 40.52
N ALA A 77 11.37 0.14 39.60
CA ALA A 77 10.08 0.40 38.89
C ALA A 77 9.57 -0.80 38.11
N LYS A 78 10.43 -1.61 37.49
CA LYS A 78 10.07 -2.88 36.85
C LYS A 78 9.55 -3.92 37.84
N ALA A 79 10.12 -3.98 39.03
CA ALA A 79 9.64 -4.88 40.08
C ALA A 79 8.20 -4.50 40.51
N VAL A 80 7.92 -3.19 40.65
CA VAL A 80 6.56 -2.69 40.95
C VAL A 80 5.61 -2.98 39.78
N GLU A 81 6.04 -2.73 38.54
CA GLU A 81 5.27 -3.06 37.35
C GLU A 81 4.91 -4.54 37.29
N ALA A 82 5.87 -5.43 37.59
CA ALA A 82 5.65 -6.87 37.62
C ALA A 82 4.66 -7.29 38.72
N ALA A 83 4.76 -6.71 39.91
CA ALA A 83 3.84 -6.98 41.03
C ALA A 83 2.40 -6.50 40.74
N ASN A 84 2.24 -5.40 40.02
CA ASN A 84 0.92 -4.82 39.67
C ASN A 84 0.32 -5.40 38.40
N LYS A 85 1.08 -6.11 37.60
CA LYS A 85 0.67 -6.58 36.27
C LYS A 85 -0.64 -7.37 36.26
N ASP A 86 -0.78 -8.32 37.18
CA ASP A 86 -1.96 -9.18 37.26
C ASP A 86 -3.18 -8.42 37.76
N LYS A 87 -2.99 -7.47 38.69
CA LYS A 87 -4.07 -6.61 39.18
C LYS A 87 -4.60 -5.70 38.06
N VAL A 88 -3.69 -5.06 37.34
CA VAL A 88 -4.05 -4.21 36.19
C VAL A 88 -4.72 -5.03 35.10
N ALA A 89 -4.22 -6.23 34.78
CA ALA A 89 -4.83 -7.10 33.79
C ALA A 89 -6.26 -7.51 34.17
N LYS A 90 -6.50 -7.79 35.46
CA LYS A 90 -7.84 -8.11 35.96
C LYS A 90 -8.80 -6.92 35.84
N LEU A 91 -8.38 -5.74 36.27
CA LEU A 91 -9.20 -4.52 36.17
C LEU A 91 -9.56 -4.20 34.71
N ILE A 92 -8.61 -4.38 33.78
CA ILE A 92 -8.85 -4.21 32.34
C ILE A 92 -9.87 -5.25 31.85
N ALA A 93 -9.75 -6.51 32.25
CA ALA A 93 -10.66 -7.57 31.84
C ALA A 93 -12.08 -7.34 32.37
N ASP A 94 -12.21 -6.90 33.63
CA ASP A 94 -13.50 -6.57 34.24
C ASP A 94 -14.16 -5.38 33.52
N ALA A 95 -13.38 -4.33 33.20
CA ALA A 95 -13.90 -3.18 32.45
C ALA A 95 -14.28 -3.54 31.00
N GLU A 96 -13.50 -4.38 30.31
CA GLU A 96 -13.86 -4.85 28.96
C GLU A 96 -15.09 -5.78 28.99
N GLY A 97 -15.25 -6.58 30.05
CA GLY A 97 -16.46 -7.35 30.28
C GLY A 97 -17.70 -6.46 30.42
N TYR A 98 -17.59 -5.41 31.24
CA TYR A 98 -18.64 -4.41 31.42
C TYR A 98 -18.97 -3.65 30.12
N LEU A 99 -17.95 -3.24 29.36
CA LEU A 99 -18.15 -2.62 28.04
C LEU A 99 -18.88 -3.55 27.06
N LYS A 100 -18.57 -4.84 27.08
CA LYS A 100 -19.25 -5.80 26.20
C LYS A 100 -20.73 -5.96 26.58
N GLU A 101 -21.05 -5.96 27.87
CA GLU A 101 -22.41 -6.14 28.36
C GLU A 101 -23.26 -4.88 28.21
N HIS A 102 -22.77 -3.72 28.66
CA HIS A 102 -23.55 -2.47 28.69
C HIS A 102 -23.32 -1.60 27.44
N TYR A 103 -22.06 -1.51 26.96
CA TYR A 103 -21.81 -0.69 25.76
C TYR A 103 -22.30 -1.37 24.49
N ASP A 104 -21.86 -2.61 24.23
CA ASP A 104 -22.19 -3.28 22.95
C ASP A 104 -23.67 -3.67 22.89
N SER A 105 -24.19 -4.27 23.98
CA SER A 105 -25.53 -4.85 23.95
C SER A 105 -26.64 -3.82 24.22
N GLU A 106 -26.38 -2.81 25.04
CA GLU A 106 -27.43 -1.83 25.41
C GLU A 106 -27.28 -0.52 24.65
N TYR A 107 -26.12 0.14 24.68
CA TYR A 107 -25.93 1.44 24.05
C TYR A 107 -25.75 1.31 22.53
N TYR A 108 -24.66 0.67 22.10
CA TYR A 108 -24.29 0.61 20.68
C TYR A 108 -25.35 -0.10 19.82
N SER A 109 -25.94 -1.17 20.32
CA SER A 109 -27.04 -1.87 19.61
C SER A 109 -28.25 -0.99 19.38
N LYS A 110 -28.63 -0.16 20.39
CA LYS A 110 -29.73 0.78 20.26
C LYS A 110 -29.42 1.93 19.31
N VAL A 111 -28.19 2.48 19.36
CA VAL A 111 -27.73 3.51 18.40
C VAL A 111 -27.75 2.97 16.97
N VAL A 112 -27.26 1.76 16.75
CA VAL A 112 -27.28 1.13 15.42
C VAL A 112 -28.71 0.92 14.93
N ALA A 113 -29.60 0.42 15.78
CA ALA A 113 -31.03 0.24 15.43
C ALA A 113 -31.70 1.56 15.10
N SER A 114 -31.46 2.62 15.90
CA SER A 114 -31.94 3.98 15.63
C SER A 114 -31.42 4.51 14.29
N CYS A 115 -30.14 4.39 14.02
CA CYS A 115 -29.54 4.81 12.75
C CYS A 115 -30.11 4.05 11.53
N GLU A 116 -30.42 2.76 11.66
CA GLU A 116 -31.06 1.99 10.59
C GLU A 116 -32.49 2.43 10.35
N THR A 117 -33.25 2.75 11.40
CA THR A 117 -34.61 3.28 11.31
C THR A 117 -34.62 4.68 10.68
N GLU A 118 -33.74 5.57 11.13
CA GLU A 118 -33.60 6.92 10.56
C GLU A 118 -33.20 6.87 9.08
N LYS A 119 -32.26 5.97 8.72
CA LYS A 119 -31.86 5.76 7.33
C LYS A 119 -33.03 5.31 6.46
N ALA A 120 -33.85 4.39 6.96
CA ALA A 120 -35.05 3.94 6.24
C ALA A 120 -36.07 5.07 6.04
N ALA A 121 -36.31 5.83 7.08
CA ALA A 121 -37.23 6.99 7.03
C ALA A 121 -36.72 8.07 6.07
N GLU A 122 -35.41 8.37 6.08
CA GLU A 122 -34.80 9.35 5.18
C GLU A 122 -34.88 8.90 3.72
N ASN A 123 -34.62 7.62 3.42
CA ASN A 123 -34.76 7.09 2.07
C ASN A 123 -36.20 7.18 1.57
N GLU A 124 -37.17 6.88 2.42
CA GLU A 124 -38.59 7.02 2.08
C GLU A 124 -38.98 8.48 1.84
N SER A 125 -38.52 9.40 2.70
CA SER A 125 -38.70 10.85 2.55
C SER A 125 -38.13 11.35 1.22
N TYR A 126 -36.92 10.95 0.87
CA TYR A 126 -36.26 11.32 -0.39
C TYR A 126 -37.05 10.83 -1.62
N GLU A 127 -37.53 9.58 -1.63
CA GLU A 127 -38.32 9.06 -2.75
C GLU A 127 -39.69 9.81 -2.87
N ARG A 128 -40.30 10.23 -1.76
CA ARG A 128 -41.51 11.10 -1.80
C ARG A 128 -41.19 12.47 -2.40
N VAL A 129 -40.09 13.13 -1.98
CA VAL A 129 -39.67 14.44 -2.53
C VAL A 129 -39.42 14.32 -4.03
N LYS A 130 -38.70 13.28 -4.44
CA LYS A 130 -38.40 13.01 -5.85
C LYS A 130 -39.69 12.79 -6.69
N ALA A 131 -40.65 12.04 -6.18
CA ALA A 131 -41.92 11.82 -6.82
C ALA A 131 -42.71 13.14 -6.96
N THR A 132 -42.74 13.97 -5.91
CA THR A 132 -43.40 15.28 -5.94
C THR A 132 -42.75 16.20 -6.96
N LEU A 133 -41.43 16.34 -6.96
CA LEU A 133 -40.69 17.15 -7.93
C LEU A 133 -40.95 16.70 -9.38
N LYS A 134 -41.02 15.39 -9.59
CA LYS A 134 -41.34 14.83 -10.91
C LYS A 134 -42.76 15.21 -11.36
N THR A 135 -43.76 15.08 -10.47
CA THR A 135 -45.14 15.43 -10.78
C THR A 135 -45.28 16.93 -11.07
N GLU A 136 -44.66 17.79 -10.28
CA GLU A 136 -44.62 19.24 -10.49
C GLU A 136 -44.01 19.58 -11.86
N HIS A 137 -42.88 18.95 -12.18
CA HIS A 137 -42.20 19.15 -13.47
C HIS A 137 -43.09 18.73 -14.66
N GLU A 138 -43.72 17.57 -14.59
CA GLU A 138 -44.65 17.10 -15.63
C GLU A 138 -45.84 18.02 -15.80
N GLN A 139 -46.44 18.51 -14.70
CA GLN A 139 -47.56 19.47 -14.71
C GLN A 139 -47.14 20.84 -15.28
N THR A 140 -45.93 21.29 -15.03
CA THR A 140 -45.40 22.54 -15.55
C THR A 140 -45.10 22.43 -17.04
N LEU A 141 -44.46 21.33 -17.44
CA LEU A 141 -44.20 21.07 -18.88
C LEU A 141 -45.46 20.98 -19.72
N ALA A 142 -46.54 20.43 -19.17
CA ALA A 142 -47.86 20.35 -19.86
C ALA A 142 -48.49 21.71 -20.14
N LYS A 143 -48.07 22.77 -19.45
CA LYS A 143 -48.57 24.15 -19.61
C LYS A 143 -47.71 25.02 -20.49
N LEU A 144 -46.44 24.60 -20.77
CA LEU A 144 -45.50 25.37 -21.55
C LEU A 144 -45.56 24.99 -23.04
N SER A 145 -45.46 25.99 -23.93
CA SER A 145 -45.44 25.78 -25.37
C SER A 145 -44.16 26.35 -26.02
N ASP A 146 -43.46 27.25 -25.32
CA ASP A 146 -42.22 27.87 -25.84
C ASP A 146 -41.03 26.93 -25.57
N PRO A 147 -40.21 26.66 -26.60
CA PRO A 147 -38.99 25.83 -26.46
C PRO A 147 -37.95 26.36 -25.48
N GLU A 148 -37.81 27.69 -25.30
CA GLU A 148 -36.90 28.27 -24.33
C GLU A 148 -37.39 28.06 -22.89
N GLU A 149 -38.66 28.31 -22.62
CA GLU A 149 -39.29 28.06 -21.32
C GLU A 149 -39.23 26.58 -20.94
N ILE A 150 -39.44 25.68 -21.88
CA ILE A 150 -39.26 24.22 -21.66
C ILE A 150 -37.85 23.86 -21.27
N LYS A 151 -36.83 24.50 -21.87
CA LYS A 151 -35.42 24.29 -21.56
C LYS A 151 -35.09 24.80 -20.15
N ASP A 152 -35.60 25.96 -19.82
CA ASP A 152 -35.40 26.55 -18.49
C ASP A 152 -36.07 25.72 -17.38
N GLU A 153 -37.28 25.24 -17.60
CA GLU A 153 -37.96 24.36 -16.66
C GLU A 153 -37.18 23.04 -16.44
N LYS A 154 -36.66 22.43 -17.49
CA LYS A 154 -35.77 21.25 -17.37
C LYS A 154 -34.52 21.53 -16.56
N TYR A 155 -33.94 22.72 -16.71
CA TYR A 155 -32.78 23.14 -15.94
C TYR A 155 -33.15 23.34 -14.45
N VAL A 156 -34.28 24.02 -14.17
CA VAL A 156 -34.78 24.22 -12.81
C VAL A 156 -35.09 22.89 -12.14
N TYR A 157 -35.77 21.97 -12.83
CA TYR A 157 -36.07 20.64 -12.29
C TYR A 157 -34.77 19.88 -11.95
N LYS A 158 -33.75 19.92 -12.85
CA LYS A 158 -32.47 19.28 -12.61
C LYS A 158 -31.77 19.83 -11.36
N ASN A 159 -31.82 21.14 -11.16
CA ASN A 159 -31.22 21.78 -9.98
C ASN A 159 -32.01 21.41 -8.70
N LYS A 160 -33.32 21.45 -8.71
CA LYS A 160 -34.13 21.00 -7.56
C LYS A 160 -33.86 19.54 -7.18
N LEU A 161 -33.73 18.69 -8.19
CA LEU A 161 -33.40 17.27 -7.96
C LEU A 161 -32.00 17.10 -7.39
N PHE A 162 -31.04 17.88 -7.89
CA PHE A 162 -29.67 17.89 -7.36
C PHE A 162 -29.61 18.36 -5.90
N ASP A 163 -30.33 19.45 -5.56
CA ASP A 163 -30.38 19.97 -4.20
C ASP A 163 -31.03 18.96 -3.25
N ALA A 164 -32.11 18.30 -3.68
CA ALA A 164 -32.78 17.25 -2.90
C ALA A 164 -31.82 16.06 -2.69
N GLN A 165 -31.04 15.68 -3.70
CA GLN A 165 -30.06 14.62 -3.60
C GLN A 165 -28.92 15.00 -2.64
N MET A 166 -28.39 16.21 -2.72
CA MET A 166 -27.34 16.68 -1.82
C MET A 166 -27.80 16.73 -0.37
N THR A 167 -29.05 17.17 -0.12
CA THR A 167 -29.65 17.17 1.23
C THR A 167 -29.77 15.74 1.76
N HIS A 168 -30.26 14.83 0.95
CA HIS A 168 -30.38 13.42 1.29
C HIS A 168 -29.02 12.78 1.60
N GLU A 169 -28.01 12.99 0.76
CA GLU A 169 -26.64 12.49 0.97
C GLU A 169 -26.05 13.05 2.27
N SER A 170 -26.27 14.34 2.57
CA SER A 170 -25.81 14.95 3.82
C SER A 170 -26.47 14.28 5.05
N ARG A 171 -27.77 14.03 5.00
CA ARG A 171 -28.49 13.35 6.08
C ARG A 171 -28.01 11.91 6.27
N LEU A 172 -27.78 11.17 5.18
CA LEU A 172 -27.23 9.82 5.26
C LEU A 172 -25.80 9.83 5.84
N GLN A 173 -25.02 10.87 5.54
CA GLN A 173 -23.67 11.00 6.10
C GLN A 173 -23.74 11.30 7.61
N GLU A 174 -24.62 12.19 8.07
CA GLU A 174 -24.82 12.47 9.50
C GLU A 174 -25.18 11.18 10.28
N ILE A 175 -26.09 10.37 9.73
CA ILE A 175 -26.47 9.07 10.33
C ILE A 175 -25.27 8.11 10.38
N LYS A 176 -24.47 8.09 9.32
CA LYS A 176 -23.26 7.26 9.24
C LYS A 176 -22.20 7.72 10.23
N ASP A 177 -22.03 9.04 10.40
CA ASP A 177 -21.08 9.64 11.31
C ASP A 177 -21.45 9.30 12.77
N ARG A 178 -22.70 9.46 13.14
CA ARG A 178 -23.22 9.11 14.47
C ARG A 178 -22.95 7.63 14.82
N LYS A 179 -23.18 6.72 13.88
CA LYS A 179 -22.86 5.29 14.07
C LYS A 179 -21.37 5.06 14.26
N HIS A 180 -20.54 5.76 13.48
CA HIS A 180 -19.08 5.66 13.55
C HIS A 180 -18.53 6.27 14.84
N ASP A 181 -19.10 7.39 15.29
CA ASP A 181 -18.74 8.05 16.54
C ASP A 181 -19.02 7.15 17.75
N ALA A 182 -20.19 6.51 17.78
CA ALA A 182 -20.50 5.54 18.81
C ALA A 182 -19.52 4.35 18.81
N PHE A 183 -19.07 3.86 17.64
CA PHE A 183 -18.05 2.84 17.55
C PHE A 183 -16.69 3.34 18.05
N SER A 184 -16.30 4.54 17.62
CA SER A 184 -15.00 5.15 17.96
C SER A 184 -14.91 5.47 19.45
N HIS A 185 -15.99 5.89 20.09
CA HIS A 185 -16.03 6.15 21.53
C HIS A 185 -15.72 4.90 22.36
N LYS A 186 -16.26 3.74 21.97
CA LYS A 186 -15.86 2.46 22.61
C LYS A 186 -14.35 2.23 22.57
N TYR A 187 -13.75 2.46 21.41
CA TYR A 187 -12.30 2.26 21.26
C TYR A 187 -11.50 3.33 21.98
N HIS A 188 -12.03 4.52 22.16
CA HIS A 188 -11.46 5.53 23.04
C HIS A 188 -11.44 5.05 24.50
N LEU A 189 -12.54 4.50 25.01
CA LEU A 189 -12.60 3.94 26.36
C LEU A 189 -11.60 2.77 26.54
N ILE A 190 -11.51 1.88 25.55
CA ILE A 190 -10.50 0.78 25.57
C ILE A 190 -9.09 1.35 25.53
N ASP A 191 -8.84 2.44 24.80
CA ASP A 191 -7.53 3.08 24.74
C ASP A 191 -7.10 3.66 26.09
N LEU A 192 -8.00 4.33 26.77
CA LEU A 192 -7.78 4.83 28.12
C LEU A 192 -7.35 3.70 29.08
N LEU A 193 -8.01 2.55 29.00
CA LEU A 193 -7.70 1.39 29.85
C LEU A 193 -6.36 0.73 29.47
N ARG A 194 -6.06 0.59 28.18
CA ARG A 194 -4.93 -0.19 27.64
C ARG A 194 -3.72 0.64 27.21
N MET A 195 -3.79 1.97 27.16
CA MET A 195 -2.73 2.84 26.64
C MET A 195 -2.29 2.42 25.23
N SER A 196 -3.21 2.34 24.30
CA SER A 196 -3.00 1.95 22.89
C SER A 196 -2.47 0.52 22.65
N LYS A 197 -2.48 -0.34 23.68
CA LYS A 197 -2.10 -1.75 23.56
C LYS A 197 -3.32 -2.62 23.24
N TYR A 198 -3.89 -2.44 22.06
CA TYR A 198 -5.02 -3.25 21.58
C TYR A 198 -4.63 -4.72 21.39
N THR A 199 -5.60 -5.60 21.60
CA THR A 199 -5.46 -7.00 21.15
C THR A 199 -5.51 -7.07 19.62
N PHE A 200 -4.99 -8.16 19.06
CA PHE A 200 -5.03 -8.36 17.60
C PHE A 200 -6.44 -8.26 17.03
N MET A 201 -7.43 -8.83 17.71
CA MET A 201 -8.83 -8.80 17.29
C MET A 201 -9.43 -7.39 17.36
N GLN A 202 -9.15 -6.64 18.45
CA GLN A 202 -9.58 -5.25 18.59
C GLN A 202 -8.99 -4.35 17.49
N SER A 203 -7.68 -4.48 17.25
CA SER A 203 -7.02 -3.73 16.17
C SER A 203 -7.58 -4.06 14.78
N ARG A 204 -7.91 -5.34 14.54
CA ARG A 204 -8.50 -5.77 13.27
C ARG A 204 -9.93 -5.24 13.11
N ALA A 205 -10.74 -5.29 14.17
CA ALA A 205 -12.11 -4.78 14.14
C ALA A 205 -12.14 -3.25 13.90
N GLN A 206 -11.26 -2.51 14.58
CA GLN A 206 -11.13 -1.06 14.38
C GLN A 206 -10.71 -0.71 12.96
N LYS A 207 -9.70 -1.40 12.41
CA LYS A 207 -9.27 -1.17 11.02
C LYS A 207 -10.37 -1.49 10.00
N PHE A 208 -11.13 -2.56 10.25
CA PHE A 208 -12.22 -2.95 9.35
C PHE A 208 -13.36 -1.93 9.35
N GLU A 209 -13.78 -1.46 10.53
CA GLU A 209 -14.85 -0.47 10.62
C GLU A 209 -14.41 0.90 10.07
N ASN A 210 -13.18 1.33 10.35
CA ASN A 210 -12.62 2.54 9.75
C ASN A 210 -12.56 2.44 8.21
N TYR A 211 -12.15 1.28 7.69
CA TYR A 211 -12.17 1.04 6.24
C TYR A 211 -13.58 1.13 5.67
N LYS A 212 -14.56 0.50 6.32
CA LYS A 212 -15.96 0.53 5.91
C LYS A 212 -16.56 1.95 5.97
N TYR A 213 -16.19 2.72 6.99
CA TYR A 213 -16.60 4.12 7.15
C TYR A 213 -16.02 5.01 6.03
N THR A 214 -14.74 4.89 5.74
CA THR A 214 -14.04 5.70 4.72
C THR A 214 -14.24 5.18 3.30
N PHE A 215 -14.86 4.00 3.12
CA PHE A 215 -15.02 3.38 1.81
C PHE A 215 -15.92 4.21 0.90
N ASN A 216 -15.36 4.65 -0.20
CA ASN A 216 -16.07 5.33 -1.29
C ASN A 216 -15.89 4.52 -2.58
N THR A 217 -17.00 4.06 -3.14
CA THR A 217 -17.01 3.22 -4.35
C THR A 217 -16.35 3.91 -5.54
N THR A 218 -16.59 5.20 -5.72
CA THR A 218 -16.03 5.99 -6.82
C THR A 218 -14.51 6.08 -6.70
N GLN A 219 -14.00 6.43 -5.51
CA GLN A 219 -12.56 6.48 -5.26
C GLN A 219 -11.90 5.08 -5.37
N PHE A 220 -12.60 4.04 -4.91
CA PHE A 220 -12.13 2.66 -5.05
C PHE A 220 -12.00 2.26 -6.51
N LEU A 221 -13.00 2.58 -7.35
CA LEU A 221 -12.97 2.31 -8.79
C LEU A 221 -11.87 3.12 -9.49
N TYR A 222 -11.71 4.40 -9.18
CA TYR A 222 -10.61 5.21 -9.74
C TYR A 222 -9.24 4.65 -9.36
N LYS A 223 -9.06 4.26 -8.09
CA LYS A 223 -7.77 3.74 -7.61
C LYS A 223 -7.45 2.34 -8.13
N ASN A 224 -8.46 1.48 -8.24
CA ASN A 224 -8.28 0.07 -8.56
C ASN A 224 -8.83 -0.32 -9.95
N GLY A 225 -9.40 0.62 -10.72
CA GLY A 225 -10.09 0.34 -11.98
C GLY A 225 -9.24 -0.44 -12.97
N LEU A 226 -7.97 -0.09 -13.10
CA LEU A 226 -7.04 -0.81 -13.97
C LEU A 226 -6.89 -2.28 -13.56
N TYR A 227 -6.74 -2.56 -12.26
CA TYR A 227 -6.62 -3.93 -11.76
C TYR A 227 -7.92 -4.71 -11.94
N ILE A 228 -9.07 -4.06 -11.73
CA ILE A 228 -10.39 -4.66 -11.95
C ILE A 228 -10.56 -5.06 -13.42
N VAL A 229 -10.19 -4.18 -14.35
CA VAL A 229 -10.25 -4.47 -15.79
C VAL A 229 -9.33 -5.63 -16.16
N ILE A 230 -8.10 -5.67 -15.63
CA ILE A 230 -7.17 -6.79 -15.86
C ILE A 230 -7.77 -8.11 -15.37
N VAL A 231 -8.35 -8.13 -14.18
CA VAL A 231 -8.98 -9.32 -13.62
C VAL A 231 -10.19 -9.75 -14.45
N LEU A 232 -11.03 -8.80 -14.89
CA LEU A 232 -12.19 -9.11 -15.76
C LEU A 232 -11.76 -9.68 -17.11
N ILE A 233 -10.71 -9.11 -17.74
CA ILE A 233 -10.14 -9.65 -18.98
C ILE A 233 -9.62 -11.07 -18.74
N PHE A 234 -8.91 -11.30 -17.64
CA PHE A 234 -8.39 -12.63 -17.31
C PHE A 234 -9.52 -13.65 -17.13
N ILE A 235 -10.59 -13.29 -16.41
CA ILE A 235 -11.77 -14.14 -16.24
C ILE A 235 -12.43 -14.43 -17.60
N ALA A 236 -12.59 -13.40 -18.44
CA ALA A 236 -13.14 -13.58 -19.78
C ALA A 236 -12.30 -14.55 -20.62
N LEU A 237 -10.98 -14.43 -20.57
CA LEU A 237 -10.08 -15.36 -21.26
C LEU A 237 -10.18 -16.80 -20.71
N CYS A 238 -10.37 -16.97 -19.40
CA CYS A 238 -10.58 -18.29 -18.78
C CYS A 238 -11.87 -18.95 -19.27
N ILE A 239 -12.90 -18.16 -19.61
CA ILE A 239 -14.19 -18.66 -20.14
C ILE A 239 -14.10 -18.91 -21.65
N ILE A 240 -13.52 -17.99 -22.40
CA ILE A 240 -13.48 -18.04 -23.87
C ILE A 240 -12.51 -19.10 -24.37
N THR A 241 -11.34 -19.26 -23.74
CA THR A 241 -10.30 -20.19 -24.22
C THR A 241 -10.76 -21.64 -24.31
N PRO A 242 -11.46 -22.23 -23.33
CA PRO A 242 -12.01 -23.58 -23.46
C PRO A 242 -13.03 -23.73 -24.62
N ILE A 243 -13.82 -22.69 -24.84
CA ILE A 243 -14.86 -22.71 -25.89
C ILE A 243 -14.25 -22.69 -27.30
N VAL A 244 -13.21 -21.84 -27.49
CA VAL A 244 -12.60 -21.62 -28.81
C VAL A 244 -11.48 -22.60 -29.13
N LYS A 245 -10.70 -23.03 -28.13
CA LYS A 245 -9.48 -23.82 -28.31
C LYS A 245 -9.55 -25.23 -27.71
N ASN A 246 -10.64 -25.61 -27.06
CA ASN A 246 -10.77 -26.86 -26.31
C ASN A 246 -9.63 -27.11 -25.29
N THR A 247 -9.01 -26.05 -24.79
CA THR A 247 -7.89 -26.09 -23.82
C THR A 247 -8.23 -25.26 -22.61
N GLN A 248 -7.88 -25.73 -21.42
CA GLN A 248 -8.10 -24.97 -20.17
C GLN A 248 -6.94 -24.02 -19.93
N LEU A 249 -7.26 -22.73 -19.68
CA LEU A 249 -6.25 -21.72 -19.34
C LEU A 249 -5.69 -21.93 -17.93
N LEU A 250 -6.52 -22.31 -16.99
CA LEU A 250 -6.17 -22.55 -15.59
C LEU A 250 -5.65 -23.98 -15.34
N THR A 251 -4.59 -24.37 -16.03
CA THR A 251 -3.84 -25.59 -15.71
C THR A 251 -2.56 -25.23 -14.98
N VAL A 252 -2.09 -26.11 -14.09
CA VAL A 252 -0.83 -25.91 -13.35
C VAL A 252 0.33 -25.64 -14.32
N THR A 253 0.41 -26.40 -15.39
CA THR A 253 1.45 -26.24 -16.42
C THR A 253 1.39 -24.86 -17.06
N ASN A 254 0.20 -24.37 -17.42
CA ASN A 254 0.06 -23.06 -18.04
C ASN A 254 0.34 -21.92 -17.06
N ILE A 255 -0.07 -22.04 -15.80
CA ILE A 255 0.29 -21.09 -14.75
C ILE A 255 1.81 -21.01 -14.58
N LEU A 256 2.50 -22.14 -14.53
CA LEU A 256 3.97 -22.19 -14.45
C LEU A 256 4.63 -21.57 -15.69
N ASN A 257 4.08 -21.80 -16.88
CA ASN A 257 4.56 -21.17 -18.11
C ASN A 257 4.38 -19.63 -18.09
N ILE A 258 3.25 -19.14 -17.59
CA ILE A 258 3.02 -17.70 -17.42
C ILE A 258 4.03 -17.11 -16.45
N LEU A 259 4.23 -17.74 -15.30
CA LEU A 259 5.21 -17.31 -14.29
C LEU A 259 6.65 -17.37 -14.83
N GLN A 260 7.01 -18.39 -15.61
CA GLN A 260 8.30 -18.50 -16.26
C GLN A 260 8.54 -17.33 -17.22
N GLN A 261 7.57 -16.97 -18.03
CA GLN A 261 7.67 -15.85 -18.96
C GLN A 261 7.63 -14.47 -18.27
N ALA A 262 6.93 -14.37 -17.14
CA ALA A 262 6.86 -13.15 -16.34
C ALA A 262 8.17 -12.90 -15.56
N SER A 263 8.89 -13.95 -15.14
CA SER A 263 10.05 -13.87 -14.28
C SER A 263 11.18 -12.96 -14.81
N PRO A 264 11.63 -13.06 -16.07
CA PRO A 264 12.65 -12.14 -16.61
C PRO A 264 12.15 -10.69 -16.66
N ARG A 265 10.86 -10.49 -16.97
CA ARG A 265 10.24 -9.15 -17.01
C ARG A 265 10.14 -8.53 -15.63
N MET A 266 10.06 -9.34 -14.57
CA MET A 266 10.03 -8.86 -13.19
C MET A 266 11.30 -8.10 -12.80
N PHE A 267 12.48 -8.56 -13.24
CA PHE A 267 13.73 -7.83 -13.00
C PHE A 267 13.72 -6.44 -13.63
N LEU A 268 13.19 -6.33 -14.86
CA LEU A 268 13.05 -5.05 -15.54
C LEU A 268 12.02 -4.15 -14.82
N ALA A 269 10.89 -4.72 -14.42
CA ALA A 269 9.85 -3.99 -13.70
C ALA A 269 10.35 -3.45 -12.35
N LEU A 270 11.16 -4.21 -11.62
CA LEU A 270 11.76 -3.75 -10.36
C LEU A 270 12.73 -2.57 -10.59
N GLY A 271 13.54 -2.61 -11.66
CA GLY A 271 14.41 -1.49 -12.02
C GLY A 271 13.63 -0.22 -12.37
N VAL A 272 12.60 -0.37 -13.22
CA VAL A 272 11.74 0.77 -13.63
C VAL A 272 10.95 1.32 -12.45
N ALA A 273 10.48 0.47 -11.54
CA ALA A 273 9.72 0.92 -10.37
C ALA A 273 10.54 1.90 -9.50
N GLY A 274 11.86 1.69 -9.37
CA GLY A 274 12.74 2.66 -8.70
C GLY A 274 12.78 4.03 -9.38
N LEU A 275 12.76 4.06 -10.71
CA LEU A 275 12.69 5.32 -11.47
C LEU A 275 11.32 6.00 -11.36
N ILE A 276 10.24 5.23 -11.38
CA ILE A 276 8.88 5.78 -11.17
C ILE A 276 8.76 6.42 -9.79
N LEU A 277 9.37 5.84 -8.76
CA LEU A 277 9.42 6.45 -7.42
C LEU A 277 10.12 7.82 -7.43
N LEU A 278 11.08 8.03 -8.32
CA LEU A 278 11.75 9.33 -8.54
C LEU A 278 11.01 10.23 -9.54
N THR A 279 9.76 9.91 -9.88
CA THR A 279 8.98 10.61 -10.93
C THR A 279 9.64 10.64 -12.31
N GLY A 280 10.55 9.68 -12.54
CA GLY A 280 11.29 9.52 -13.79
C GLY A 280 10.64 8.51 -14.72
N THR A 281 10.93 8.63 -16.01
CA THR A 281 10.59 7.64 -17.04
C THR A 281 11.86 7.21 -17.76
N ASP A 282 12.00 5.90 -18.07
CA ASP A 282 13.13 5.39 -18.86
C ASP A 282 12.64 4.73 -20.15
N LEU A 283 12.88 5.40 -21.26
CA LEU A 283 12.61 4.87 -22.60
C LEU A 283 13.75 3.99 -23.13
N SER A 284 14.93 4.03 -22.50
CA SER A 284 16.11 3.31 -23.00
C SER A 284 16.12 1.83 -22.62
N ILE A 285 15.23 1.39 -21.68
CA ILE A 285 15.24 0.05 -21.12
C ILE A 285 15.23 -1.08 -22.16
N GLY A 286 14.42 -0.93 -23.23
CA GLY A 286 14.36 -1.93 -24.31
C GLY A 286 15.67 -2.07 -25.06
N ARG A 287 16.39 -0.97 -25.28
CA ARG A 287 17.69 -0.98 -25.94
C ARG A 287 18.81 -1.42 -25.00
N MET A 288 18.71 -1.11 -23.71
CA MET A 288 19.59 -1.68 -22.67
C MET A 288 19.51 -3.21 -22.62
N VAL A 289 18.29 -3.75 -22.65
CA VAL A 289 18.08 -5.21 -22.73
C VAL A 289 18.70 -5.76 -24.00
N GLY A 290 18.47 -5.13 -25.15
CA GLY A 290 19.07 -5.54 -26.43
C GLY A 290 20.60 -5.53 -26.39
N MET A 291 21.21 -4.48 -25.86
CA MET A 291 22.67 -4.42 -25.64
C MET A 291 23.17 -5.53 -24.73
N GLY A 292 22.48 -5.74 -23.58
CA GLY A 292 22.81 -6.83 -22.66
C GLY A 292 22.69 -8.21 -23.31
N MET A 293 21.63 -8.44 -24.10
CA MET A 293 21.46 -9.70 -24.84
C MET A 293 22.60 -9.95 -25.84
N VAL A 294 22.98 -8.95 -26.64
CA VAL A 294 24.09 -9.05 -27.57
C VAL A 294 25.40 -9.37 -26.84
N THR A 295 25.69 -8.60 -25.77
CA THR A 295 26.90 -8.80 -24.95
C THR A 295 26.94 -10.20 -24.33
N ALA A 296 25.85 -10.63 -23.73
CA ALA A 296 25.73 -11.94 -23.12
C ALA A 296 25.88 -13.07 -24.14
N THR A 297 25.25 -12.94 -25.31
CA THR A 297 25.35 -13.95 -26.37
C THR A 297 26.78 -14.08 -26.90
N ILE A 298 27.48 -12.96 -27.11
CA ILE A 298 28.88 -12.98 -27.56
C ILE A 298 29.77 -13.77 -26.59
N ILE A 299 29.61 -13.55 -25.28
CA ILE A 299 30.46 -14.17 -24.25
C ILE A 299 30.01 -15.62 -23.97
N MET A 300 28.74 -15.90 -23.97
CA MET A 300 28.18 -17.21 -23.60
C MET A 300 28.00 -18.15 -24.79
N HIS A 301 28.38 -17.74 -25.99
CA HIS A 301 28.31 -18.60 -27.17
C HIS A 301 29.24 -19.82 -27.04
N ASN A 302 28.88 -20.89 -27.73
CA ASN A 302 29.73 -22.10 -27.81
C ASN A 302 30.52 -22.08 -29.13
N GLY A 303 31.83 -21.83 -29.05
CA GLY A 303 32.71 -21.64 -30.20
C GLY A 303 32.85 -20.17 -30.64
N ALA A 304 33.40 -19.97 -31.81
CA ALA A 304 33.54 -18.64 -32.41
C ALA A 304 32.19 -18.06 -32.79
N ASN A 305 31.96 -16.80 -32.49
CA ASN A 305 30.70 -16.13 -32.81
C ASN A 305 30.48 -16.05 -34.35
N THR A 306 29.25 -16.20 -34.79
CA THR A 306 28.87 -16.11 -36.21
C THR A 306 28.95 -14.67 -36.76
N GLY A 307 28.91 -13.67 -35.90
CA GLY A 307 29.03 -12.25 -36.22
C GLY A 307 30.22 -11.60 -35.52
N GLY A 308 30.79 -10.59 -36.14
CA GLY A 308 31.88 -9.81 -35.55
C GLY A 308 31.34 -8.56 -34.83
N VAL A 309 32.09 -8.12 -33.83
CA VAL A 309 31.85 -6.84 -33.13
C VAL A 309 33.01 -5.91 -33.42
N PHE A 310 32.78 -4.77 -34.02
CA PHE A 310 33.76 -3.85 -34.55
C PHE A 310 34.75 -4.55 -35.52
N GLY A 311 34.29 -5.58 -36.26
CA GLY A 311 35.08 -6.35 -37.19
C GLY A 311 35.91 -7.50 -36.56
N HIS A 312 35.84 -7.69 -35.25
CA HIS A 312 36.53 -8.78 -34.55
C HIS A 312 35.57 -9.91 -34.19
N ILE A 313 35.98 -11.15 -34.39
CA ILE A 313 35.25 -12.33 -33.96
C ILE A 313 35.82 -12.75 -32.61
N PHE A 314 34.91 -12.85 -31.61
CA PHE A 314 35.27 -13.29 -30.26
C PHE A 314 35.01 -14.78 -30.11
N ASP A 315 35.92 -15.49 -29.44
CA ASP A 315 35.76 -16.87 -29.04
C ASP A 315 36.16 -17.04 -27.57
N PHE A 316 35.19 -17.39 -26.76
CA PHE A 316 35.37 -17.64 -25.32
C PHE A 316 35.21 -19.13 -24.99
N SER A 317 35.29 -20.03 -25.96
CA SER A 317 35.09 -21.47 -25.78
C SER A 317 36.09 -22.09 -24.79
N SER A 318 37.28 -21.52 -24.64
CA SER A 318 38.29 -21.94 -23.67
C SER A 318 37.92 -21.67 -22.21
N MET A 319 36.94 -20.80 -21.95
CA MET A 319 36.53 -20.49 -20.60
C MET A 319 35.53 -21.53 -20.06
N PRO A 320 35.61 -21.88 -18.75
CA PRO A 320 34.63 -22.76 -18.13
C PRO A 320 33.24 -22.12 -18.12
N VAL A 321 32.19 -22.93 -18.15
CA VAL A 321 30.76 -22.50 -18.20
C VAL A 321 30.42 -21.44 -17.15
N VAL A 322 30.86 -21.65 -15.90
CA VAL A 322 30.65 -20.68 -14.80
C VAL A 322 31.40 -19.37 -15.08
N GLY A 323 32.63 -19.46 -15.61
CA GLY A 323 33.43 -18.28 -15.96
C GLY A 323 32.78 -17.43 -17.04
N LYS A 324 32.26 -18.04 -18.11
CA LYS A 324 31.51 -17.35 -19.18
C LYS A 324 30.27 -16.64 -18.60
N ALA A 325 29.49 -17.33 -17.77
CA ALA A 325 28.26 -16.75 -17.19
C ALA A 325 28.57 -15.57 -16.26
N LEU A 326 29.55 -15.68 -15.38
CA LEU A 326 29.98 -14.60 -14.49
C LEU A 326 30.59 -13.42 -15.28
N PHE A 327 31.41 -13.69 -16.27
CA PHE A 327 31.99 -12.64 -17.10
C PHE A 327 30.90 -11.89 -17.89
N ALA A 328 29.95 -12.61 -18.49
CA ALA A 328 28.81 -12.02 -19.17
C ALA A 328 27.97 -11.16 -18.23
N LEU A 329 27.67 -11.65 -17.02
CA LEU A 329 26.91 -10.90 -16.01
C LEU A 329 27.62 -9.60 -15.64
N VAL A 330 28.94 -9.67 -15.33
CA VAL A 330 29.71 -8.48 -14.96
C VAL A 330 29.80 -7.50 -16.12
N ALA A 331 30.06 -7.97 -17.34
CA ALA A 331 30.11 -7.12 -18.54
C ALA A 331 28.78 -6.43 -18.81
N CYS A 332 27.67 -7.13 -18.70
CA CYS A 332 26.32 -6.55 -18.83
C CYS A 332 26.03 -5.50 -17.76
N ILE A 333 26.38 -5.78 -16.48
CA ILE A 333 26.19 -4.81 -15.38
C ILE A 333 27.02 -3.55 -15.63
N ILE A 334 28.28 -3.68 -16.01
CA ILE A 334 29.16 -2.52 -16.29
C ILE A 334 28.57 -1.68 -17.43
N LEU A 335 28.26 -2.30 -18.57
CA LEU A 335 27.73 -1.59 -19.73
C LEU A 335 26.42 -0.87 -19.43
N THR A 336 25.47 -1.58 -18.84
CA THR A 336 24.18 -0.97 -18.51
C THR A 336 24.32 0.13 -17.47
N THR A 337 25.18 -0.04 -16.46
CA THR A 337 25.46 0.99 -15.44
C THR A 337 26.09 2.24 -16.05
N VAL A 338 27.06 2.08 -16.97
CA VAL A 338 27.71 3.21 -17.64
C VAL A 338 26.69 4.04 -18.42
N PHE A 339 25.87 3.41 -19.27
CA PHE A 339 24.87 4.13 -20.07
C PHE A 339 23.75 4.74 -19.21
N SER A 340 23.29 4.03 -18.18
CA SER A 340 22.32 4.57 -17.23
C SER A 340 22.89 5.75 -16.43
N SER A 341 24.17 5.67 -16.04
CA SER A 341 24.86 6.75 -15.31
C SER A 341 25.00 8.00 -16.17
N ILE A 342 25.29 7.85 -17.47
CA ILE A 342 25.35 8.99 -18.41
C ILE A 342 23.98 9.69 -18.46
N ALA A 343 22.90 8.92 -18.68
CA ALA A 343 21.56 9.49 -18.70
C ALA A 343 21.19 10.15 -17.38
N GLY A 344 21.46 9.47 -16.24
CA GLY A 344 21.21 9.98 -14.90
C GLY A 344 22.02 11.24 -14.56
N PHE A 345 23.26 11.33 -15.02
CA PHE A 345 24.11 12.53 -14.84
C PHE A 345 23.48 13.77 -15.49
N PHE A 346 23.01 13.66 -16.72
CA PHE A 346 22.34 14.78 -17.41
C PHE A 346 21.03 15.17 -16.72
N MET A 347 20.27 14.20 -16.23
CA MET A 347 19.04 14.47 -15.47
C MET A 347 19.34 15.17 -14.14
N ALA A 348 20.32 14.70 -13.38
CA ALA A 348 20.61 15.22 -12.04
C ALA A 348 21.30 16.58 -12.10
N LYS A 349 22.37 16.72 -12.92
CA LYS A 349 23.20 17.92 -12.96
C LYS A 349 22.60 19.05 -13.79
N TYR A 350 22.04 18.73 -14.96
CA TYR A 350 21.50 19.74 -15.89
C TYR A 350 19.99 19.89 -15.82
N LYS A 351 19.33 19.16 -14.88
CA LYS A 351 17.86 19.20 -14.70
C LYS A 351 17.10 18.89 -16.00
N MET A 352 17.70 18.07 -16.85
CA MET A 352 17.05 17.65 -18.10
C MET A 352 15.85 16.77 -17.80
N HIS A 353 14.79 16.94 -18.58
CA HIS A 353 13.60 16.10 -18.44
C HIS A 353 13.97 14.61 -18.69
N PRO A 354 13.55 13.67 -17.81
CA PRO A 354 13.89 12.24 -17.92
C PRO A 354 13.62 11.64 -19.31
N PHE A 355 12.49 12.00 -19.91
CA PHE A 355 12.12 11.58 -21.25
C PHE A 355 13.18 11.89 -22.31
N ILE A 356 13.72 13.13 -22.31
CA ILE A 356 14.71 13.57 -23.33
C ILE A 356 16.03 12.83 -23.13
N SER A 357 16.51 12.76 -21.88
CA SER A 357 17.79 12.12 -21.57
C SER A 357 17.76 10.62 -21.89
N THR A 358 16.68 9.92 -21.51
CA THR A 358 16.57 8.47 -21.75
C THR A 358 16.28 8.14 -23.21
N MET A 359 15.53 9.01 -23.93
CA MET A 359 15.33 8.86 -25.39
C MET A 359 16.64 9.04 -26.16
N ALA A 360 17.44 10.05 -25.82
CA ALA A 360 18.77 10.22 -26.41
C ALA A 360 19.66 8.99 -26.14
N ASN A 361 19.69 8.50 -24.90
CA ASN A 361 20.41 7.30 -24.52
C ASN A 361 19.94 6.06 -25.30
N MET A 362 18.65 5.91 -25.50
CA MET A 362 18.05 4.86 -26.33
C MET A 362 18.60 4.85 -27.76
N LEU A 363 18.66 6.04 -28.39
CA LEU A 363 19.15 6.20 -29.76
C LEU A 363 20.65 5.96 -29.85
N ILE A 364 21.43 6.42 -28.86
CA ILE A 364 22.87 6.19 -28.78
C ILE A 364 23.17 4.69 -28.67
N ILE A 365 22.50 3.98 -27.75
CA ILE A 365 22.68 2.52 -27.58
C ILE A 365 22.32 1.78 -28.86
N PHE A 366 21.17 2.14 -29.47
CA PHE A 366 20.73 1.53 -30.72
C PHE A 366 21.76 1.72 -31.86
N GLY A 367 22.22 2.95 -32.06
CA GLY A 367 23.25 3.26 -33.06
C GLY A 367 24.56 2.53 -32.79
N LEU A 368 25.03 2.54 -31.55
CA LEU A 368 26.27 1.88 -31.16
C LEU A 368 26.21 0.36 -31.37
N VAL A 369 25.13 -0.28 -30.88
CA VAL A 369 24.98 -1.74 -31.05
C VAL A 369 24.88 -2.12 -32.54
N THR A 370 24.06 -1.38 -33.31
CA THR A 370 23.89 -1.63 -34.74
C THR A 370 25.21 -1.44 -35.53
N TYR A 371 25.95 -0.36 -35.21
CA TYR A 371 27.25 -0.11 -35.82
C TYR A 371 28.27 -1.19 -35.47
N ALA A 372 28.35 -1.54 -34.18
CA ALA A 372 29.29 -2.54 -33.68
C ALA A 372 29.05 -3.93 -34.31
N THR A 373 27.79 -4.33 -34.45
CA THR A 373 27.41 -5.65 -34.97
C THR A 373 27.13 -5.69 -36.46
N LYS A 374 27.09 -4.52 -37.13
CA LYS A 374 26.66 -4.38 -38.55
C LYS A 374 25.25 -4.97 -38.78
N GLY A 375 24.41 -5.04 -37.73
CA GLY A 375 23.07 -5.62 -37.81
C GLY A 375 23.04 -7.16 -37.93
N VAL A 376 24.17 -7.83 -37.81
CA VAL A 376 24.23 -9.30 -37.89
C VAL A 376 23.76 -9.90 -36.56
N SER A 377 22.97 -10.95 -36.64
CA SER A 377 22.55 -11.72 -35.44
C SER A 377 23.67 -12.62 -34.96
N PHE A 378 23.81 -12.74 -33.65
CA PHE A 378 24.72 -13.69 -33.01
C PHE A 378 24.00 -15.01 -32.73
N GLY A 379 24.73 -16.12 -32.66
CA GLY A 379 24.18 -17.44 -32.42
C GLY A 379 23.54 -17.60 -31.04
N ALA A 380 23.14 -18.80 -30.74
CA ALA A 380 22.54 -19.12 -29.44
C ALA A 380 23.58 -19.22 -28.33
N ILE A 381 23.20 -18.97 -27.10
CA ILE A 381 24.04 -19.21 -25.92
C ILE A 381 24.26 -20.72 -25.71
N ASP A 382 25.36 -21.09 -25.08
CA ASP A 382 25.67 -22.47 -24.69
C ASP A 382 24.56 -23.01 -23.77
N SER A 383 23.95 -24.12 -24.17
CA SER A 383 22.83 -24.74 -23.43
C SER A 383 23.22 -25.22 -22.03
N ALA A 384 24.50 -25.43 -21.76
CA ALA A 384 25.02 -25.79 -20.44
C ALA A 384 24.76 -24.67 -19.43
N ILE A 385 24.76 -23.39 -19.85
CA ILE A 385 24.56 -22.24 -18.97
C ILE A 385 23.13 -22.16 -18.40
N PRO A 386 22.09 -22.10 -19.22
CA PRO A 386 20.72 -22.09 -18.66
C PRO A 386 20.42 -23.36 -17.86
N ASN A 387 20.89 -24.54 -18.28
CA ASN A 387 20.70 -25.78 -17.55
C ASN A 387 21.36 -25.77 -16.16
N MET A 388 22.45 -25.03 -15.98
CA MET A 388 23.15 -24.90 -14.70
C MET A 388 22.50 -23.86 -13.77
N PHE A 389 22.11 -22.68 -14.27
CA PHE A 389 21.67 -21.55 -13.45
C PHE A 389 20.14 -21.44 -13.29
N ILE A 390 19.39 -21.91 -14.28
CA ILE A 390 17.93 -21.89 -14.33
C ILE A 390 17.34 -23.23 -14.78
N PRO A 391 17.76 -24.36 -14.15
CA PRO A 391 17.22 -25.67 -14.51
C PRO A 391 15.71 -25.72 -14.26
N THR A 392 15.03 -26.68 -14.89
CA THR A 392 13.67 -27.04 -14.56
C THR A 392 13.70 -28.19 -13.56
N LEU A 393 13.02 -28.06 -12.42
CA LEU A 393 12.83 -29.13 -11.45
C LEU A 393 11.49 -29.85 -11.75
N GLY A 394 11.55 -30.87 -12.57
CA GLY A 394 10.35 -31.48 -13.15
C GLY A 394 9.61 -30.47 -14.03
N SER A 395 8.39 -30.12 -13.66
CA SER A 395 7.61 -29.08 -14.35
C SER A 395 7.82 -27.66 -13.83
N PHE A 396 8.64 -27.48 -12.77
CA PHE A 396 8.81 -26.18 -12.12
C PHE A 396 10.06 -25.44 -12.63
N PRO A 397 9.90 -24.26 -13.30
CA PRO A 397 11.01 -23.45 -13.77
C PRO A 397 11.68 -22.68 -12.60
N THR A 398 12.96 -22.94 -12.33
CA THR A 398 13.67 -22.30 -11.20
C THR A 398 13.89 -20.80 -11.37
N ILE A 399 13.73 -20.24 -12.56
CA ILE A 399 13.78 -18.79 -12.80
C ILE A 399 12.75 -18.03 -11.97
N ILE A 400 11.64 -18.68 -11.59
CA ILE A 400 10.62 -18.11 -10.70
C ILE A 400 11.22 -17.82 -9.31
N ILE A 401 12.08 -18.71 -8.81
CA ILE A 401 12.77 -18.53 -7.52
C ILE A 401 13.64 -17.28 -7.57
N TRP A 402 14.42 -17.13 -8.66
CA TRP A 402 15.26 -15.95 -8.84
C TRP A 402 14.45 -14.65 -8.87
N ALA A 403 13.28 -14.65 -9.51
CA ALA A 403 12.39 -13.49 -9.53
C ALA A 403 11.85 -13.15 -8.12
N VAL A 404 11.48 -14.17 -7.33
CA VAL A 404 11.03 -13.97 -5.93
C VAL A 404 12.19 -13.44 -5.07
N VAL A 405 13.38 -13.99 -5.20
CA VAL A 405 14.58 -13.49 -4.50
C VAL A 405 14.83 -12.02 -4.85
N ALA A 406 14.76 -11.65 -6.13
CA ALA A 406 14.94 -10.27 -6.57
C ALA A 406 13.89 -9.33 -5.95
N ILE A 407 12.61 -9.74 -5.90
CA ILE A 407 11.55 -8.97 -5.24
C ILE A 407 11.88 -8.73 -3.77
N VAL A 408 12.29 -9.78 -3.04
CA VAL A 408 12.61 -9.68 -1.61
C VAL A 408 13.82 -8.77 -1.38
N VAL A 409 14.88 -8.91 -2.20
CA VAL A 409 16.08 -8.07 -2.10
C VAL A 409 15.76 -6.60 -2.37
N VAL A 410 15.02 -6.30 -3.44
CA VAL A 410 14.63 -4.92 -3.78
C VAL A 410 13.68 -4.35 -2.72
N TRP A 411 12.71 -5.14 -2.24
CA TRP A 411 11.83 -4.74 -1.14
C TRP A 411 12.63 -4.39 0.14
N PHE A 412 13.65 -5.21 0.47
CA PHE A 412 14.52 -4.94 1.62
C PHE A 412 15.31 -3.64 1.42
N ILE A 413 15.93 -3.45 0.24
CA ILE A 413 16.70 -2.25 -0.08
C ILE A 413 15.80 -0.99 0.07
N TRP A 414 14.60 -1.00 -0.50
CA TRP A 414 13.72 0.17 -0.47
C TRP A 414 13.14 0.47 0.91
N ASN A 415 12.75 -0.56 1.67
CA ASN A 415 12.01 -0.36 2.91
C ASN A 415 12.90 -0.38 4.17
N LYS A 416 14.10 -0.96 4.10
CA LYS A 416 14.93 -1.20 5.29
C LYS A 416 16.29 -0.49 5.25
N THR A 417 16.66 0.16 4.14
CA THR A 417 17.94 0.85 4.02
C THR A 417 17.78 2.37 3.95
N THR A 418 18.87 3.10 4.25
CA THR A 418 18.92 4.56 4.09
C THR A 418 18.78 4.97 2.62
N PHE A 419 19.29 4.15 1.70
CA PHE A 419 19.13 4.37 0.26
C PHE A 419 17.66 4.42 -0.14
N GLY A 420 16.85 3.45 0.31
CA GLY A 420 15.42 3.44 0.03
C GLY A 420 14.69 4.65 0.63
N LYS A 421 15.02 5.02 1.88
CA LYS A 421 14.44 6.22 2.50
C LYS A 421 14.73 7.48 1.69
N ASN A 422 15.98 7.64 1.22
CA ASN A 422 16.38 8.76 0.38
C ASN A 422 15.66 8.74 -0.97
N LEU A 423 15.46 7.55 -1.56
CA LEU A 423 14.72 7.38 -2.80
C LEU A 423 13.27 7.93 -2.68
N TYR A 424 12.56 7.56 -1.61
CA TYR A 424 11.22 8.07 -1.34
C TYR A 424 11.21 9.57 -1.00
N ALA A 425 12.20 10.07 -0.26
CA ALA A 425 12.29 11.48 0.09
C ALA A 425 12.49 12.36 -1.17
N VAL A 426 13.46 11.99 -2.02
CA VAL A 426 13.74 12.72 -3.27
C VAL A 426 12.57 12.61 -4.24
N GLY A 427 11.91 11.45 -4.33
CA GLY A 427 10.73 11.27 -5.19
C GLY A 427 9.50 12.05 -4.72
N GLY A 428 9.38 12.29 -3.41
CA GLY A 428 8.29 13.07 -2.83
C GLY A 428 8.49 14.59 -3.01
N ASN A 429 9.65 15.09 -2.60
CA ASN A 429 10.05 16.50 -2.79
C ASN A 429 11.58 16.59 -2.80
N PRO A 430 12.22 16.80 -3.98
CA PRO A 430 13.67 16.88 -4.09
C PRO A 430 14.28 18.06 -3.32
N GLU A 431 13.56 19.20 -3.24
CA GLU A 431 14.05 20.39 -2.54
C GLU A 431 14.05 20.19 -1.03
N ALA A 432 12.98 19.62 -0.49
CA ALA A 432 12.91 19.26 0.92
C ALA A 432 13.89 18.15 1.33
N ALA A 433 14.25 17.27 0.40
CA ALA A 433 15.19 16.19 0.64
C ALA A 433 16.66 16.64 0.61
N ALA A 434 16.94 17.85 0.11
CA ALA A 434 18.29 18.43 0.06
C ALA A 434 18.67 19.19 1.35
N VAL A 435 17.72 19.46 2.24
CA VAL A 435 17.92 20.09 3.55
C VAL A 435 18.16 19.03 4.61
#